data_61544889046199a4334d74e45f42ddb3
#
_entry.id   61544889046199a4334d74e45f42ddb3
#
_cell.length_a   1.000
_cell.length_b   1.000
_cell.length_c   1.000
_cell.angle_alpha   90.00
_cell.angle_beta   90.00
_cell.angle_gamma   90.00
#
_symmetry.space_group_name_H-M   'P 1'
#
loop_
_entity.id
_entity.type
_entity.pdbx_description
1 polymer ?
#
loop_
_entity_poly.entity_id
_entity_poly.type
_entity_poly.pdbx_seq_one_letter_code
_entity_poly.pdbx_strand_id
1 'polypeptide(L)'
;MMSFISVIYLSILLIFSPGDVSAETKVSGINPKEFNYLTRPQDSLYDHINSEWLKNTPIPDDQVGWGSYMTLREESYVNQRKLIEEIIQKINQKDTSLSSEEIKIANLYNSYMDRDRVNKLGYQPIIKDIQRIKEIDNLKDLWNYFSYSVRSGPSVPFTIAIYDDLKDPLNYTVYIDQSGLGLPDRDYYFDDTYKDAREAYLSHIENLLKLVGTGKEKKKALNAYSIEEEIAAVQLSRTDSRDPEKIYNPYTQEELKNIGHGEWVSWISYLELDDQKRFIVESPEYIQSILRLMEEIPIDQWKDYLLVRLVKGSSSSLSDDFINESFRFAKILTGREKLPDLWKRGVGLSNGVMGD
;
A
#
# COMPACT_ATOMS: atom_id res chain seq x y z
N MET A 1 -16.88 93.40 -4.22
CA MET A 1 -18.12 92.75 -3.72
C MET A 1 -17.92 91.28 -3.73
N MET A 2 -17.71 90.72 -2.56
CA MET A 2 -17.31 89.32 -2.31
C MET A 2 -18.53 88.45 -2.36
N SER A 3 -18.46 87.36 -3.15
CA SER A 3 -19.44 86.29 -3.17
C SER A 3 -18.84 85.05 -2.48
N PHE A 4 -19.50 84.61 -1.40
CA PHE A 4 -19.15 83.42 -0.62
C PHE A 4 -19.63 82.16 -1.34
N ILE A 5 -18.70 81.24 -1.64
CA ILE A 5 -19.01 79.89 -2.08
C ILE A 5 -18.93 78.98 -0.88
N SER A 6 -20.04 78.50 -0.39
CA SER A 6 -20.15 77.45 0.63
C SER A 6 -19.87 76.09 0.02
N VAL A 7 -18.79 75.45 0.45
CA VAL A 7 -18.50 74.05 0.14
C VAL A 7 -19.14 73.19 1.21
N ILE A 8 -20.15 72.40 0.81
CA ILE A 8 -20.79 71.38 1.64
C ILE A 8 -19.92 70.10 1.52
N TYR A 9 -19.21 69.75 2.59
CA TYR A 9 -18.62 68.45 2.74
C TYR A 9 -19.68 67.43 3.15
N LEU A 10 -20.02 66.53 2.26
CA LEU A 10 -20.88 65.36 2.52
C LEU A 10 -19.99 64.24 3.06
N SER A 11 -19.93 64.09 4.38
CA SER A 11 -19.25 62.96 5.01
C SER A 11 -20.08 61.71 4.89
N ILE A 12 -19.72 60.82 3.96
CA ILE A 12 -20.30 59.47 3.88
C ILE A 12 -19.68 58.65 5.02
N LEU A 13 -20.43 58.44 6.10
CA LEU A 13 -20.13 57.49 7.14
C LEU A 13 -20.40 56.07 6.59
N LEU A 14 -19.39 55.38 6.14
CA LEU A 14 -19.44 53.92 5.90
C LEU A 14 -19.57 53.26 7.27
N ILE A 15 -20.81 52.88 7.62
CA ILE A 15 -21.07 51.98 8.75
C ILE A 15 -20.60 50.57 8.28
N PHE A 16 -19.37 50.23 8.61
CA PHE A 16 -18.97 48.85 8.65
C PHE A 16 -19.71 48.17 9.81
N SER A 17 -20.79 47.47 9.51
CA SER A 17 -21.31 46.46 10.42
C SER A 17 -20.21 45.42 10.58
N PRO A 18 -19.69 45.19 11.77
CA PRO A 18 -18.88 43.97 11.97
C PRO A 18 -19.84 42.82 11.70
N GLY A 19 -19.67 42.14 10.54
CA GLY A 19 -20.29 40.85 10.35
C GLY A 19 -19.92 40.03 11.58
N ASP A 20 -20.91 39.47 12.24
CA ASP A 20 -20.70 38.43 13.25
C ASP A 20 -19.92 37.31 12.59
N VAL A 21 -18.60 37.41 12.64
CA VAL A 21 -17.73 36.24 12.59
C VAL A 21 -18.06 35.54 13.90
N SER A 22 -19.02 34.64 13.87
CA SER A 22 -19.22 33.68 14.94
C SER A 22 -17.84 32.99 15.08
N ALA A 23 -17.10 33.41 16.10
CA ALA A 23 -15.90 32.71 16.48
C ALA A 23 -16.38 31.28 16.76
N GLU A 24 -16.14 30.36 15.82
CA GLU A 24 -16.25 28.94 16.11
C GLU A 24 -15.49 28.74 17.41
N THR A 25 -16.22 28.47 18.47
CA THR A 25 -15.63 28.12 19.75
C THR A 25 -14.77 26.90 19.48
N LYS A 26 -13.45 27.09 19.37
CA LYS A 26 -12.51 26.00 19.21
C LYS A 26 -12.72 25.07 20.39
N VAL A 27 -13.43 23.99 20.15
CA VAL A 27 -13.64 22.94 21.16
C VAL A 27 -12.31 22.24 21.34
N SER A 28 -11.84 22.17 22.57
CA SER A 28 -10.67 21.37 22.90
C SER A 28 -10.95 19.91 22.50
N GLY A 29 -9.98 19.24 21.88
CA GLY A 29 -10.06 17.80 21.63
C GLY A 29 -10.06 16.96 22.92
N ILE A 30 -9.93 17.57 24.07
CA ILE A 30 -9.98 16.92 25.39
C ILE A 30 -11.38 17.12 25.98
N ASN A 31 -12.08 16.00 26.23
CA ASN A 31 -13.39 15.99 26.84
C ASN A 31 -13.33 15.46 28.29
N PRO A 32 -13.24 16.31 29.32
CA PRO A 32 -13.16 15.86 30.72
C PRO A 32 -14.35 15.02 31.20
N LYS A 33 -15.48 15.04 30.49
CA LYS A 33 -16.66 14.22 30.85
C LYS A 33 -16.44 12.72 30.55
N GLU A 34 -15.46 12.41 29.71
CA GLU A 34 -15.08 11.04 29.35
C GLU A 34 -13.97 10.48 30.24
N PHE A 35 -13.47 11.27 31.20
CA PHE A 35 -12.41 10.83 32.08
C PHE A 35 -12.93 9.82 33.12
N ASN A 36 -12.14 8.77 33.32
CA ASN A 36 -12.36 7.81 34.40
C ASN A 36 -11.62 8.27 35.66
N TYR A 37 -12.29 8.99 36.53
CA TYR A 37 -11.72 9.52 37.78
C TYR A 37 -11.45 8.44 38.83
N LEU A 38 -11.86 7.17 38.62
CA LEU A 38 -11.51 6.05 39.47
C LEU A 38 -10.09 5.52 39.19
N THR A 39 -9.56 5.78 38.00
CA THR A 39 -8.17 5.46 37.64
C THR A 39 -7.33 6.70 37.81
N ARG A 40 -6.30 6.65 38.65
CA ARG A 40 -5.41 7.81 38.80
C ARG A 40 -4.53 7.98 37.55
N PRO A 41 -4.31 9.20 37.05
CA PRO A 41 -3.49 9.42 35.85
C PRO A 41 -2.04 8.93 36.01
N GLN A 42 -1.53 8.86 37.26
CA GLN A 42 -0.20 8.32 37.57
C GLN A 42 -0.10 6.80 37.38
N ASP A 43 -1.22 6.07 37.51
CA ASP A 43 -1.26 4.61 37.36
C ASP A 43 -1.48 4.22 35.89
N SER A 44 -2.40 4.91 35.19
CA SER A 44 -2.64 4.80 33.76
C SER A 44 -3.29 6.07 33.22
N LEU A 45 -2.49 6.93 32.58
CA LEU A 45 -3.01 8.12 31.92
C LEU A 45 -3.96 7.76 30.78
N TYR A 46 -3.67 6.67 30.07
CA TYR A 46 -4.51 6.20 28.97
C TYR A 46 -5.91 5.83 29.46
N ASP A 47 -6.02 4.98 30.47
CA ASP A 47 -7.32 4.56 31.01
C ASP A 47 -8.05 5.70 31.70
N HIS A 48 -7.30 6.62 32.35
CA HIS A 48 -7.89 7.79 32.95
C HIS A 48 -8.64 8.64 31.93
N ILE A 49 -8.06 8.85 30.74
CA ILE A 49 -8.62 9.73 29.71
C ILE A 49 -9.63 9.01 28.80
N ASN A 50 -9.39 7.73 28.45
CA ASN A 50 -10.09 7.08 27.35
C ASN A 50 -11.14 6.04 27.78
N SER A 51 -11.25 5.66 29.06
CA SER A 51 -12.09 4.54 29.48
C SER A 51 -13.56 4.67 29.07
N GLU A 52 -14.16 5.84 29.17
CA GLU A 52 -15.57 6.02 28.81
C GLU A 52 -15.77 5.98 27.29
N TRP A 53 -14.83 6.55 26.55
CA TRP A 53 -14.82 6.44 25.09
C TRP A 53 -14.69 4.98 24.64
N LEU A 54 -13.77 4.21 25.23
CA LEU A 54 -13.56 2.78 24.92
C LEU A 54 -14.80 1.93 25.19
N LYS A 55 -15.54 2.21 26.27
CA LYS A 55 -16.78 1.48 26.59
C LYS A 55 -17.91 1.76 25.59
N ASN A 56 -17.97 2.99 25.09
CA ASN A 56 -19.09 3.47 24.29
C ASN A 56 -18.82 3.46 22.78
N THR A 57 -17.59 3.12 22.36
CA THR A 57 -17.17 3.16 20.97
C THR A 57 -16.72 1.78 20.50
N PRO A 58 -17.63 0.94 20.00
CA PRO A 58 -17.24 -0.37 19.43
C PRO A 58 -16.42 -0.19 18.16
N ILE A 59 -15.51 -1.12 17.94
CA ILE A 59 -14.77 -1.20 16.67
C ILE A 59 -15.77 -1.64 15.58
N PRO A 60 -15.90 -0.90 14.45
CA PRO A 60 -16.74 -1.34 13.34
C PRO A 60 -16.27 -2.69 12.77
N ASP A 61 -17.20 -3.54 12.33
CA ASP A 61 -16.93 -4.91 11.85
C ASP A 61 -15.97 -4.94 10.65
N ASP A 62 -15.90 -3.86 9.85
CA ASP A 62 -15.00 -3.71 8.72
C ASP A 62 -13.63 -3.11 9.09
N GLN A 63 -13.35 -2.94 10.39
CA GLN A 63 -12.10 -2.38 10.91
C GLN A 63 -11.42 -3.36 11.87
N VAL A 64 -10.10 -3.19 12.05
CA VAL A 64 -9.28 -3.97 13.01
C VAL A 64 -8.95 -3.18 14.27
N GLY A 65 -9.28 -1.91 14.29
CA GLY A 65 -9.08 -0.97 15.38
C GLY A 65 -9.87 0.30 15.12
N TRP A 66 -10.11 1.10 16.16
CA TRP A 66 -10.85 2.35 16.03
C TRP A 66 -10.21 3.46 16.87
N GLY A 67 -10.30 4.69 16.38
CA GLY A 67 -9.74 5.86 17.04
C GLY A 67 -9.87 7.10 16.16
N SER A 68 -9.42 8.25 16.65
CA SER A 68 -9.56 9.54 15.97
C SER A 68 -9.00 9.53 14.55
N TYR A 69 -7.83 8.89 14.35
CA TYR A 69 -7.25 8.74 13.02
C TYR A 69 -8.15 7.94 12.06
N MET A 70 -8.76 6.86 12.55
CA MET A 70 -9.67 6.04 11.73
C MET A 70 -10.95 6.81 11.40
N THR A 71 -11.47 7.61 12.33
CA THR A 71 -12.63 8.48 12.10
C THR A 71 -12.33 9.48 10.99
N LEU A 72 -11.20 10.20 11.07
CA LEU A 72 -10.79 11.14 10.03
C LEU A 72 -10.59 10.47 8.66
N ARG A 73 -10.03 9.27 8.65
CA ARG A 73 -9.89 8.49 7.40
C ARG A 73 -11.24 8.12 6.79
N GLU A 74 -12.21 7.72 7.60
CA GLU A 74 -13.58 7.42 7.11
C GLU A 74 -14.26 8.67 6.56
N GLU A 75 -14.12 9.82 7.23
CA GLU A 75 -14.62 11.11 6.73
C GLU A 75 -13.96 11.49 5.41
N SER A 76 -12.64 11.30 5.29
CA SER A 76 -11.91 11.52 4.05
C SER A 76 -12.44 10.62 2.92
N TYR A 77 -12.66 9.34 3.18
CA TYR A 77 -13.23 8.42 2.18
C TYR A 77 -14.63 8.85 1.72
N VAL A 78 -15.49 9.31 2.63
CA VAL A 78 -16.81 9.83 2.29
C VAL A 78 -16.71 11.08 1.42
N ASN A 79 -15.78 11.98 1.71
CA ASN A 79 -15.56 13.19 0.93
C ASN A 79 -14.99 12.89 -0.46
N GLN A 80 -14.00 12.03 -0.54
CA GLN A 80 -13.43 11.57 -1.83
C GLN A 80 -14.49 10.87 -2.70
N ARG A 81 -15.33 10.03 -2.10
CA ARG A 81 -16.48 9.43 -2.82
C ARG A 81 -17.38 10.49 -3.42
N LYS A 82 -17.75 11.52 -2.66
CA LYS A 82 -18.61 12.61 -3.17
C LYS A 82 -17.97 13.30 -4.37
N LEU A 83 -16.68 13.64 -4.28
CA LEU A 83 -15.94 14.25 -5.39
C LEU A 83 -15.93 13.36 -6.63
N ILE A 84 -15.65 12.07 -6.48
CA ILE A 84 -15.67 11.12 -7.61
C ILE A 84 -17.07 11.03 -8.23
N GLU A 85 -18.13 10.94 -7.41
CA GLU A 85 -19.52 10.87 -7.89
C GLU A 85 -19.94 12.17 -8.60
N GLU A 86 -19.48 13.35 -8.16
CA GLU A 86 -19.69 14.63 -8.85
C GLU A 86 -18.98 14.66 -10.22
N ILE A 87 -17.75 14.17 -10.31
CA ILE A 87 -17.03 14.05 -11.59
C ILE A 87 -17.79 13.11 -12.55
N ILE A 88 -18.28 11.97 -12.06
CA ILE A 88 -19.06 11.02 -12.86
C ILE A 88 -20.34 11.69 -13.40
N GLN A 89 -21.02 12.49 -12.58
CA GLN A 89 -22.20 13.24 -13.02
C GLN A 89 -21.86 14.24 -14.13
N LYS A 90 -20.77 14.99 -14.00
CA LYS A 90 -20.29 15.92 -15.03
C LYS A 90 -19.94 15.20 -16.34
N ILE A 91 -19.29 14.03 -16.26
CA ILE A 91 -19.01 13.18 -17.45
C ILE A 91 -20.31 12.81 -18.17
N ASN A 92 -21.34 12.38 -17.42
CA ASN A 92 -22.64 12.00 -17.97
C ASN A 92 -23.38 13.19 -18.61
N GLN A 93 -23.14 14.40 -18.12
CA GLN A 93 -23.65 15.65 -18.67
C GLN A 93 -22.83 16.18 -19.85
N LYS A 94 -21.74 15.49 -20.23
CA LYS A 94 -20.80 15.90 -21.29
C LYS A 94 -20.13 17.25 -21.00
N ASP A 95 -19.83 17.52 -19.73
CA ASP A 95 -19.10 18.71 -19.32
C ASP A 95 -17.66 18.63 -19.86
N THR A 96 -17.26 19.67 -20.60
CA THR A 96 -15.94 19.75 -21.22
C THR A 96 -14.90 20.45 -20.35
N SER A 97 -15.27 20.88 -19.14
CA SER A 97 -14.37 21.56 -18.20
C SER A 97 -13.47 20.60 -17.39
N LEU A 98 -13.77 19.29 -17.44
CA LEU A 98 -13.01 18.26 -16.70
C LEU A 98 -11.60 18.08 -17.25
N SER A 99 -10.64 17.95 -16.33
CA SER A 99 -9.27 17.58 -16.67
C SER A 99 -9.16 16.10 -17.07
N SER A 100 -8.04 15.73 -17.70
CA SER A 100 -7.77 14.33 -18.04
C SER A 100 -7.61 13.45 -16.80
N GLU A 101 -7.11 14.01 -15.71
CA GLU A 101 -6.90 13.36 -14.42
C GLU A 101 -8.22 13.04 -13.73
N GLU A 102 -9.13 13.99 -13.67
CA GLU A 102 -10.50 13.76 -13.15
C GLU A 102 -11.21 12.64 -13.91
N ILE A 103 -11.10 12.64 -15.25
CA ILE A 103 -11.69 11.58 -16.09
C ILE A 103 -11.04 10.21 -15.78
N LYS A 104 -9.73 10.14 -15.59
CA LYS A 104 -9.03 8.89 -15.24
C LYS A 104 -9.49 8.35 -13.90
N ILE A 105 -9.59 9.20 -12.87
CA ILE A 105 -10.06 8.81 -11.52
C ILE A 105 -11.47 8.23 -11.60
N ALA A 106 -12.39 8.95 -12.26
CA ALA A 106 -13.77 8.50 -12.41
C ALA A 106 -13.88 7.17 -13.18
N ASN A 107 -13.09 7.01 -14.25
CA ASN A 107 -13.07 5.78 -15.04
C ASN A 107 -12.49 4.60 -14.24
N LEU A 108 -11.46 4.81 -13.44
CA LEU A 108 -10.87 3.78 -12.57
C LEU A 108 -11.90 3.31 -11.54
N TYR A 109 -12.52 4.26 -10.83
CA TYR A 109 -13.56 3.96 -9.86
C TYR A 109 -14.75 3.21 -10.49
N ASN A 110 -15.31 3.71 -11.59
CA ASN A 110 -16.42 3.07 -12.30
C ASN A 110 -16.06 1.66 -12.79
N SER A 111 -14.83 1.46 -13.28
CA SER A 111 -14.35 0.15 -13.73
C SER A 111 -14.32 -0.87 -12.58
N TYR A 112 -13.96 -0.43 -11.38
CA TYR A 112 -13.96 -1.28 -10.19
C TYR A 112 -15.39 -1.55 -9.68
N MET A 113 -16.28 -0.55 -9.77
CA MET A 113 -17.67 -0.66 -9.32
C MET A 113 -18.54 -1.55 -10.23
N ASP A 114 -18.16 -1.73 -11.50
CA ASP A 114 -18.84 -2.63 -12.46
C ASP A 114 -18.52 -4.10 -12.16
N ARG A 115 -19.08 -4.62 -11.06
CA ARG A 115 -18.82 -5.98 -10.60
C ARG A 115 -19.26 -7.06 -11.59
N ASP A 116 -20.32 -6.82 -12.33
CA ASP A 116 -20.81 -7.76 -13.35
C ASP A 116 -19.74 -8.00 -14.43
N ARG A 117 -19.14 -6.91 -14.92
CA ARG A 117 -18.05 -6.97 -15.88
C ARG A 117 -16.79 -7.61 -15.29
N VAL A 118 -16.39 -7.19 -14.09
CA VAL A 118 -15.17 -7.71 -13.42
C VAL A 118 -15.33 -9.21 -13.15
N ASN A 119 -16.50 -9.64 -12.66
CA ASN A 119 -16.79 -11.05 -12.41
C ASN A 119 -16.76 -11.89 -13.69
N LYS A 120 -17.28 -11.35 -14.81
CA LYS A 120 -17.21 -12.01 -16.11
C LYS A 120 -15.78 -12.13 -16.65
N LEU A 121 -14.92 -11.17 -16.37
CA LEU A 121 -13.51 -11.20 -16.77
C LEU A 121 -12.69 -12.18 -15.94
N GLY A 122 -13.03 -12.40 -14.67
CA GLY A 122 -12.29 -13.28 -13.76
C GLY A 122 -10.82 -12.87 -13.64
N TYR A 123 -9.90 -13.80 -14.00
CA TYR A 123 -8.46 -13.54 -14.00
C TYR A 123 -7.90 -13.05 -15.35
N GLN A 124 -8.73 -12.87 -16.37
CA GLN A 124 -8.29 -12.46 -17.71
C GLN A 124 -7.40 -11.19 -17.72
N PRO A 125 -7.63 -10.18 -16.85
CA PRO A 125 -6.77 -9.01 -16.82
C PRO A 125 -5.28 -9.28 -16.60
N ILE A 126 -4.94 -10.38 -15.90
CA ILE A 126 -3.55 -10.75 -15.59
C ILE A 126 -2.99 -11.85 -16.51
N ILE A 127 -3.72 -12.26 -17.56
CA ILE A 127 -3.31 -13.39 -18.41
C ILE A 127 -1.97 -13.15 -19.11
N LYS A 128 -1.68 -11.90 -19.49
CA LYS A 128 -0.41 -11.53 -20.14
C LYS A 128 0.78 -11.68 -19.19
N ASP A 129 0.59 -11.34 -17.92
CA ASP A 129 1.63 -11.47 -16.91
C ASP A 129 1.85 -12.94 -16.53
N ILE A 130 0.78 -13.75 -16.48
CA ILE A 130 0.88 -15.20 -16.35
C ILE A 130 1.68 -15.79 -17.52
N GLN A 131 1.45 -15.34 -18.75
CA GLN A 131 2.20 -15.79 -19.91
C GLN A 131 3.67 -15.41 -19.83
N ARG A 132 3.96 -14.17 -19.42
CA ARG A 132 5.34 -13.70 -19.22
C ARG A 132 6.10 -14.54 -18.18
N ILE A 133 5.44 -14.95 -17.09
CA ILE A 133 6.03 -15.87 -16.11
C ILE A 133 6.33 -17.23 -16.72
N LYS A 134 5.44 -17.78 -17.56
CA LYS A 134 5.66 -19.06 -18.23
C LYS A 134 6.86 -19.07 -19.19
N GLU A 135 7.18 -17.92 -19.76
CA GLU A 135 8.27 -17.73 -20.73
C GLU A 135 9.65 -17.59 -20.06
N ILE A 136 9.74 -17.59 -18.73
CA ILE A 136 11.02 -17.58 -18.02
C ILE A 136 11.67 -18.97 -18.14
N ASP A 137 12.81 -19.09 -18.83
CA ASP A 137 13.45 -20.38 -19.06
C ASP A 137 14.86 -20.47 -18.42
N ASN A 138 15.43 -19.35 -17.98
CA ASN A 138 16.76 -19.28 -17.42
C ASN A 138 16.89 -18.12 -16.43
N LEU A 139 18.05 -18.01 -15.77
CA LEU A 139 18.36 -16.99 -14.77
C LEU A 139 18.26 -15.56 -15.34
N LYS A 140 18.68 -15.36 -16.59
CA LYS A 140 18.59 -14.05 -17.24
C LYS A 140 17.15 -13.60 -17.42
N ASP A 141 16.27 -14.52 -17.82
CA ASP A 141 14.84 -14.21 -17.96
C ASP A 141 14.21 -13.92 -16.59
N LEU A 142 14.63 -14.63 -15.54
CA LEU A 142 14.20 -14.37 -14.17
C LEU A 142 14.61 -12.95 -13.72
N TRP A 143 15.84 -12.52 -13.99
CA TRP A 143 16.30 -11.16 -13.75
C TRP A 143 15.49 -10.12 -14.52
N ASN A 144 15.23 -10.35 -15.79
CA ASN A 144 14.41 -9.48 -16.62
C ASN A 144 12.99 -9.35 -16.06
N TYR A 145 12.44 -10.45 -15.55
CA TYR A 145 11.12 -10.42 -14.90
C TYR A 145 11.16 -9.65 -13.59
N PHE A 146 12.19 -9.78 -12.76
CA PHE A 146 12.34 -8.99 -11.53
C PHE A 146 12.45 -7.49 -11.84
N SER A 147 13.19 -7.11 -12.88
CA SER A 147 13.28 -5.72 -13.34
C SER A 147 11.89 -5.17 -13.74
N TYR A 148 11.15 -5.95 -14.51
CA TYR A 148 9.75 -5.61 -14.88
C TYR A 148 8.85 -5.47 -13.65
N SER A 149 8.98 -6.39 -12.69
CA SER A 149 8.13 -6.44 -11.51
C SER A 149 8.28 -5.22 -10.60
N VAL A 150 9.47 -4.67 -10.47
CA VAL A 150 9.71 -3.45 -9.67
C VAL A 150 8.89 -2.26 -10.19
N ARG A 151 8.66 -2.16 -11.50
CA ARG A 151 7.87 -1.06 -12.10
C ARG A 151 6.38 -1.36 -12.23
N SER A 152 6.01 -2.59 -12.46
CA SER A 152 4.65 -2.90 -12.94
C SER A 152 4.12 -4.27 -12.53
N GLY A 153 4.90 -5.05 -11.81
CA GLY A 153 4.59 -6.45 -11.50
C GLY A 153 4.30 -6.72 -10.03
N PRO A 154 4.19 -8.00 -9.69
CA PRO A 154 4.05 -8.43 -8.32
C PRO A 154 5.34 -8.20 -7.53
N SER A 155 5.24 -8.13 -6.21
CA SER A 155 6.38 -8.06 -5.32
C SER A 155 7.34 -9.25 -5.53
N VAL A 156 8.62 -8.95 -5.73
CA VAL A 156 9.74 -9.88 -5.89
C VAL A 156 10.68 -9.78 -4.67
N PRO A 157 11.73 -10.62 -4.53
CA PRO A 157 12.54 -10.64 -3.31
C PRO A 157 13.17 -9.31 -2.90
N PHE A 158 13.38 -8.38 -3.82
CA PHE A 158 13.84 -7.03 -3.50
C PHE A 158 13.01 -5.98 -4.23
N THR A 159 12.98 -4.79 -3.67
CA THR A 159 12.28 -3.63 -4.22
C THR A 159 13.18 -2.41 -4.18
N ILE A 160 12.75 -1.34 -4.85
CA ILE A 160 13.39 -0.03 -4.73
C ILE A 160 12.39 0.98 -4.19
N ALA A 161 12.93 1.96 -3.49
CA ALA A 161 12.21 3.13 -3.07
C ALA A 161 13.10 4.38 -3.23
N ILE A 162 12.49 5.53 -3.40
CA ILE A 162 13.20 6.81 -3.48
C ILE A 162 12.75 7.61 -2.27
N TYR A 163 13.69 7.88 -1.36
CA TYR A 163 13.45 8.63 -0.13
C TYR A 163 14.55 9.66 0.10
N ASP A 164 14.32 10.55 1.06
CA ASP A 164 15.34 11.42 1.59
C ASP A 164 16.52 10.60 2.09
N ASP A 165 17.74 10.99 1.75
CA ASP A 165 18.92 10.34 2.27
C ASP A 165 19.03 10.60 3.79
N LEU A 166 19.10 9.54 4.59
CA LEU A 166 19.14 9.62 6.05
C LEU A 166 20.32 10.47 6.60
N LYS A 167 21.42 10.57 5.83
CA LYS A 167 22.61 11.37 6.21
C LYS A 167 22.73 12.68 5.45
N ASP A 168 21.89 12.89 4.43
CA ASP A 168 21.84 14.12 3.63
C ASP A 168 20.39 14.43 3.22
N PRO A 169 19.55 14.87 4.17
CA PRO A 169 18.10 15.01 3.96
C PRO A 169 17.69 16.10 2.97
N LEU A 170 18.65 16.80 2.37
CA LEU A 170 18.40 17.74 1.26
C LEU A 170 18.41 17.06 -0.11
N ASN A 171 18.79 15.79 -0.17
CA ASN A 171 18.88 15.01 -1.39
C ASN A 171 18.08 13.72 -1.29
N TYR A 172 17.44 13.33 -2.41
CA TYR A 172 16.83 12.00 -2.57
C TYR A 172 17.89 10.98 -2.96
N THR A 173 17.71 9.74 -2.50
CA THR A 173 18.54 8.62 -2.92
C THR A 173 17.69 7.38 -3.16
N VAL A 174 18.23 6.42 -3.89
CA VAL A 174 17.58 5.14 -4.19
C VAL A 174 17.96 4.13 -3.12
N TYR A 175 16.95 3.57 -2.46
CA TYR A 175 17.08 2.46 -1.53
C TYR A 175 16.75 1.15 -2.23
N ILE A 176 17.52 0.10 -1.92
CA ILE A 176 17.27 -1.28 -2.36
C ILE A 176 16.94 -2.07 -1.11
N ASP A 177 15.66 -2.43 -0.98
CA ASP A 177 15.10 -2.99 0.23
C ASP A 177 14.70 -4.46 0.04
N GLN A 178 14.68 -5.19 1.16
CA GLN A 178 14.17 -6.56 1.22
C GLN A 178 12.66 -6.61 0.99
N SER A 179 12.19 -7.66 0.30
CA SER A 179 10.78 -7.84 -0.07
C SER A 179 10.46 -9.32 -0.32
N GLY A 180 9.31 -9.62 -0.91
CA GLY A 180 9.01 -10.92 -1.50
C GLY A 180 8.24 -11.90 -0.61
N LEU A 181 7.91 -11.56 0.63
CA LEU A 181 7.11 -12.41 1.50
C LEU A 181 5.61 -12.29 1.26
N GLY A 182 4.90 -13.36 1.45
CA GLY A 182 3.44 -13.41 1.38
C GLY A 182 2.73 -13.23 2.71
N LEU A 183 3.40 -13.59 3.80
CA LEU A 183 3.02 -13.30 5.20
C LEU A 183 3.61 -11.95 5.63
N PRO A 184 3.14 -11.36 6.73
CA PRO A 184 3.48 -9.97 7.12
C PRO A 184 4.98 -9.71 7.34
N ASP A 185 5.73 -10.66 7.90
CA ASP A 185 7.18 -10.59 8.10
C ASP A 185 7.78 -11.98 8.29
N ARG A 186 9.13 -12.04 8.45
CA ARG A 186 9.89 -13.28 8.59
C ARG A 186 9.45 -14.16 9.76
N ASP A 187 9.03 -13.57 10.89
CA ASP A 187 8.73 -14.31 12.11
C ASP A 187 7.50 -15.20 11.92
N TYR A 188 6.59 -14.82 11.01
CA TYR A 188 5.44 -15.64 10.65
C TYR A 188 5.81 -17.01 10.06
N TYR A 189 7.00 -17.15 9.49
CA TYR A 189 7.46 -18.42 8.89
C TYR A 189 8.05 -19.37 9.92
N PHE A 190 8.57 -18.88 11.05
CA PHE A 190 9.38 -19.66 11.98
C PHE A 190 8.79 -19.77 13.40
N ASP A 191 8.11 -18.74 13.89
CA ASP A 191 7.55 -18.74 15.25
C ASP A 191 6.28 -19.59 15.31
N ASP A 192 6.23 -20.51 16.28
CA ASP A 192 5.10 -21.42 16.48
C ASP A 192 3.78 -20.70 16.80
N THR A 193 3.85 -19.50 17.34
CA THR A 193 2.70 -18.63 17.57
C THR A 193 1.88 -18.38 16.30
N TYR A 194 2.54 -18.40 15.13
CA TYR A 194 1.92 -18.13 13.82
C TYR A 194 1.61 -19.39 13.00
N LYS A 195 1.61 -20.58 13.63
CA LYS A 195 1.34 -21.84 12.92
C LYS A 195 0.01 -21.82 12.17
N ASP A 196 -1.05 -21.37 12.81
CA ASP A 196 -2.39 -21.31 12.20
C ASP A 196 -2.42 -20.33 11.00
N ALA A 197 -1.68 -19.22 11.09
CA ALA A 197 -1.53 -18.27 9.99
C ALA A 197 -0.79 -18.90 8.80
N ARG A 198 0.25 -19.71 9.02
CA ARG A 198 0.96 -20.45 7.96
C ARG A 198 0.06 -21.46 7.25
N GLU A 199 -0.69 -22.26 8.02
CA GLU A 199 -1.62 -23.24 7.45
C GLU A 199 -2.73 -22.55 6.64
N ALA A 200 -3.28 -21.45 7.17
CA ALA A 200 -4.26 -20.65 6.47
C ALA A 200 -3.70 -20.01 5.19
N TYR A 201 -2.44 -19.55 5.23
CA TYR A 201 -1.75 -18.98 4.07
C TYR A 201 -1.55 -20.01 2.97
N LEU A 202 -1.04 -21.20 3.28
CA LEU A 202 -0.89 -22.29 2.30
C LEU A 202 -2.22 -22.66 1.64
N SER A 203 -3.29 -22.76 2.45
CA SER A 203 -4.64 -22.98 1.92
C SER A 203 -5.11 -21.84 1.00
N HIS A 204 -4.82 -20.59 1.40
CA HIS A 204 -5.17 -19.39 0.65
C HIS A 204 -4.52 -19.37 -0.74
N ILE A 205 -3.20 -19.53 -0.82
CA ILE A 205 -2.50 -19.49 -2.10
C ILE A 205 -2.87 -20.68 -2.99
N GLU A 206 -3.12 -21.86 -2.42
CA GLU A 206 -3.66 -23.00 -3.18
C GLU A 206 -5.05 -22.67 -3.78
N ASN A 207 -5.94 -22.05 -3.02
CA ASN A 207 -7.28 -21.68 -3.49
C ASN A 207 -7.22 -20.58 -4.56
N LEU A 208 -6.35 -19.58 -4.41
CA LEU A 208 -6.13 -18.58 -5.46
C LEU A 208 -5.67 -19.22 -6.78
N LEU A 209 -4.75 -20.19 -6.70
CA LEU A 209 -4.29 -20.92 -7.89
C LEU A 209 -5.40 -21.77 -8.53
N LYS A 210 -6.34 -22.35 -7.74
CA LYS A 210 -7.53 -23.05 -8.25
C LYS A 210 -8.45 -22.10 -9.04
N LEU A 211 -8.62 -20.86 -8.59
CA LEU A 211 -9.43 -19.87 -9.31
C LEU A 211 -8.84 -19.51 -10.68
N VAL A 212 -7.53 -19.62 -10.85
CA VAL A 212 -6.86 -19.47 -12.15
C VAL A 212 -6.89 -20.76 -12.99
N GLY A 213 -7.03 -21.92 -12.36
CA GLY A 213 -7.03 -23.21 -13.04
C GLY A 213 -5.65 -23.63 -13.56
N THR A 214 -4.62 -23.42 -12.74
CA THR A 214 -3.21 -23.62 -13.15
C THR A 214 -2.78 -25.08 -13.25
N GLY A 215 -3.51 -25.98 -12.60
CA GLY A 215 -3.14 -27.39 -12.40
C GLY A 215 -1.98 -27.57 -11.41
N LYS A 216 -2.01 -28.65 -10.65
CA LYS A 216 -1.03 -28.97 -9.59
C LYS A 216 -0.93 -27.90 -8.51
N GLU A 217 -2.04 -27.26 -8.17
CA GLU A 217 -2.13 -26.06 -7.33
C GLU A 217 -1.43 -26.24 -5.98
N LYS A 218 -1.67 -27.38 -5.30
CA LYS A 218 -1.04 -27.71 -4.02
C LYS A 218 0.50 -27.77 -4.13
N LYS A 219 1.03 -28.39 -5.21
CA LYS A 219 2.48 -28.44 -5.42
C LYS A 219 3.05 -27.05 -5.64
N LYS A 220 2.38 -26.25 -6.46
CA LYS A 220 2.81 -24.87 -6.75
C LYS A 220 2.77 -23.98 -5.51
N ALA A 221 1.73 -24.12 -4.70
CA ALA A 221 1.63 -23.41 -3.42
C ALA A 221 2.78 -23.79 -2.47
N LEU A 222 3.12 -25.07 -2.37
CA LEU A 222 4.25 -25.54 -1.57
C LEU A 222 5.59 -25.03 -2.10
N ASN A 223 5.81 -25.06 -3.42
CA ASN A 223 7.03 -24.51 -4.03
C ASN A 223 7.19 -23.02 -3.72
N ALA A 224 6.10 -22.25 -3.88
CA ALA A 224 6.11 -20.81 -3.58
C ALA A 224 6.37 -20.53 -2.10
N TYR A 225 5.71 -21.27 -1.21
CA TYR A 225 5.91 -21.14 0.23
C TYR A 225 7.35 -21.49 0.64
N SER A 226 7.95 -22.56 0.08
CA SER A 226 9.33 -22.93 0.37
C SER A 226 10.31 -21.83 -0.04
N ILE A 227 10.11 -21.16 -1.17
CA ILE A 227 10.93 -20.01 -1.56
C ILE A 227 10.75 -18.84 -0.61
N GLU A 228 9.51 -18.54 -0.20
CA GLU A 228 9.27 -17.48 0.78
C GLU A 228 9.90 -17.78 2.14
N GLU A 229 9.94 -19.04 2.55
CA GLU A 229 10.61 -19.50 3.77
C GLU A 229 12.13 -19.29 3.70
N GLU A 230 12.78 -19.62 2.57
CA GLU A 230 14.19 -19.33 2.32
C GLU A 230 14.48 -17.83 2.29
N ILE A 231 13.61 -17.03 1.66
CA ILE A 231 13.70 -15.57 1.66
C ILE A 231 13.60 -15.04 3.10
N ALA A 232 12.62 -15.51 3.87
CA ALA A 232 12.38 -15.09 5.26
C ALA A 232 13.58 -15.43 6.16
N ALA A 233 14.26 -16.56 5.91
CA ALA A 233 15.43 -16.97 6.69
C ALA A 233 16.58 -15.96 6.61
N VAL A 234 16.73 -15.26 5.49
CA VAL A 234 17.81 -14.32 5.23
C VAL A 234 17.44 -12.85 5.38
N GLN A 235 16.15 -12.53 5.61
CA GLN A 235 15.71 -11.16 5.86
C GLN A 235 16.12 -10.66 7.26
N LEU A 236 16.32 -9.35 7.38
CA LEU A 236 16.46 -8.68 8.66
C LEU A 236 15.22 -8.90 9.53
N SER A 237 15.43 -8.95 10.84
CA SER A 237 14.31 -8.95 11.79
C SER A 237 13.55 -7.63 11.72
N ARG A 238 12.29 -7.62 12.23
CA ARG A 238 11.48 -6.40 12.34
C ARG A 238 12.18 -5.30 13.15
N THR A 239 13.02 -5.65 14.12
CA THR A 239 13.77 -4.70 14.93
C THR A 239 14.97 -4.16 14.14
N ASP A 240 15.71 -5.04 13.45
CA ASP A 240 16.90 -4.64 12.70
C ASP A 240 16.56 -3.79 11.48
N SER A 241 15.44 -4.09 10.79
CA SER A 241 14.97 -3.29 9.64
C SER A 241 14.47 -1.88 10.00
N ARG A 242 14.42 -1.55 11.30
CA ARG A 242 14.10 -0.21 11.80
C ARG A 242 15.30 0.52 12.40
N ASP A 243 16.46 -0.12 12.42
CA ASP A 243 17.69 0.47 12.93
C ASP A 243 18.41 1.22 11.79
N PRO A 244 18.40 2.58 11.79
CA PRO A 244 19.01 3.37 10.73
C PRO A 244 20.51 3.11 10.51
N GLU A 245 21.22 2.64 11.54
CA GLU A 245 22.64 2.31 11.41
C GLU A 245 22.85 0.99 10.65
N LYS A 246 21.91 0.05 10.77
CA LYS A 246 21.97 -1.25 10.10
C LYS A 246 21.54 -1.17 8.64
N ILE A 247 20.51 -0.36 8.35
CA ILE A 247 19.91 -0.29 7.02
C ILE A 247 20.55 0.76 6.10
N TYR A 248 21.49 1.57 6.60
CA TYR A 248 22.15 2.59 5.80
C TYR A 248 23.52 2.13 5.29
N ASN A 249 23.52 1.38 4.20
CA ASN A 249 24.75 0.88 3.57
C ASN A 249 24.90 1.51 2.17
N PRO A 250 25.70 2.60 2.03
CA PRO A 250 25.88 3.27 0.75
C PRO A 250 26.77 2.47 -0.20
N TYR A 251 26.32 2.35 -1.45
CA TYR A 251 27.02 1.67 -2.54
C TYR A 251 27.06 2.56 -3.79
N THR A 252 28.18 2.56 -4.45
CA THR A 252 28.29 3.05 -5.85
C THR A 252 27.75 1.98 -6.81
N GLN A 253 27.46 2.36 -8.05
CA GLN A 253 27.08 1.37 -9.07
C GLN A 253 28.15 0.28 -9.28
N GLU A 254 29.43 0.65 -9.17
CA GLU A 254 30.53 -0.29 -9.35
C GLU A 254 30.60 -1.31 -8.19
N GLU A 255 30.37 -0.85 -6.96
CA GLU A 255 30.30 -1.74 -5.79
C GLU A 255 29.09 -2.66 -5.87
N LEU A 256 27.91 -2.19 -6.34
CA LEU A 256 26.74 -3.03 -6.58
C LEU A 256 27.02 -4.15 -7.59
N LYS A 257 27.77 -3.87 -8.66
CA LYS A 257 28.19 -4.91 -9.63
C LYS A 257 28.96 -6.04 -8.98
N ASN A 258 29.79 -5.71 -7.98
CA ASN A 258 30.58 -6.71 -7.25
C ASN A 258 29.74 -7.57 -6.28
N ILE A 259 28.59 -7.07 -5.82
CA ILE A 259 27.64 -7.87 -5.00
C ILE A 259 26.93 -8.90 -5.89
N GLY A 260 26.58 -8.56 -7.13
CA GLY A 260 25.61 -9.27 -7.95
C GLY A 260 26.06 -9.71 -9.33
N HIS A 261 27.33 -10.07 -9.54
CA HIS A 261 27.82 -10.68 -10.79
C HIS A 261 27.49 -9.89 -12.09
N GLY A 262 27.22 -8.59 -11.99
CA GLY A 262 27.01 -7.72 -13.16
C GLY A 262 25.55 -7.57 -13.65
N GLU A 263 24.62 -8.41 -13.22
CA GLU A 263 23.20 -8.31 -13.60
C GLU A 263 22.54 -7.02 -13.08
N TRP A 264 23.06 -6.46 -12.01
CA TRP A 264 22.65 -5.14 -11.51
C TRP A 264 22.74 -4.03 -12.54
N VAL A 265 23.69 -4.10 -13.46
CA VAL A 265 23.83 -3.10 -14.54
C VAL A 265 22.58 -3.10 -15.42
N SER A 266 22.16 -4.30 -15.86
CA SER A 266 20.96 -4.44 -16.68
C SER A 266 19.70 -4.01 -15.93
N TRP A 267 19.64 -4.32 -14.61
CA TRP A 267 18.52 -3.94 -13.74
C TRP A 267 18.43 -2.42 -13.54
N ILE A 268 19.56 -1.76 -13.25
CA ILE A 268 19.66 -0.31 -13.09
C ILE A 268 19.25 0.40 -14.39
N SER A 269 19.77 -0.06 -15.56
CA SER A 269 19.41 0.50 -16.86
C SER A 269 17.94 0.30 -17.21
N TYR A 270 17.36 -0.86 -16.90
CA TYR A 270 15.92 -1.10 -17.10
C TYR A 270 15.07 -0.12 -16.30
N LEU A 271 15.52 0.22 -15.09
CA LEU A 271 14.84 1.15 -14.20
C LEU A 271 15.12 2.63 -14.54
N GLU A 272 15.94 2.90 -15.54
CA GLU A 272 16.35 4.27 -15.95
C GLU A 272 17.11 5.02 -14.82
N LEU A 273 17.93 4.28 -14.07
CA LEU A 273 18.71 4.80 -12.94
C LEU A 273 20.21 4.89 -13.25
N ASP A 274 20.59 4.93 -14.54
CA ASP A 274 22.00 4.95 -14.99
C ASP A 274 22.77 6.18 -14.48
N ASP A 275 22.09 7.31 -14.29
CA ASP A 275 22.68 8.54 -13.76
C ASP A 275 22.86 8.54 -12.23
N GLN A 276 22.30 7.56 -11.54
CA GLN A 276 22.43 7.46 -10.07
C GLN A 276 23.84 6.98 -9.70
N LYS A 277 24.52 7.80 -8.92
CA LYS A 277 25.89 7.51 -8.48
C LYS A 277 25.94 6.71 -7.19
N ARG A 278 24.89 6.78 -6.38
CA ARG A 278 24.82 6.18 -5.05
C ARG A 278 23.48 5.52 -4.82
N PHE A 279 23.53 4.36 -4.20
CA PHE A 279 22.38 3.58 -3.74
C PHE A 279 22.56 3.28 -2.25
N ILE A 280 21.49 3.16 -1.51
CA ILE A 280 21.51 2.62 -0.16
C ILE A 280 20.96 1.20 -0.22
N VAL A 281 21.73 0.23 0.22
CA VAL A 281 21.32 -1.16 0.32
C VAL A 281 20.94 -1.46 1.76
N GLU A 282 19.68 -1.82 2.01
CA GLU A 282 19.19 -2.09 3.36
C GLU A 282 19.96 -3.22 4.03
N SER A 283 20.19 -4.31 3.32
CA SER A 283 20.99 -5.46 3.78
C SER A 283 21.79 -6.07 2.63
N PRO A 284 23.10 -5.80 2.55
CA PRO A 284 23.97 -6.40 1.54
C PRO A 284 24.02 -7.93 1.62
N GLU A 285 24.00 -8.49 2.81
CA GLU A 285 24.01 -9.94 3.04
C GLU A 285 22.73 -10.60 2.54
N TYR A 286 21.58 -9.91 2.72
CA TYR A 286 20.32 -10.35 2.15
C TYR A 286 20.38 -10.44 0.62
N ILE A 287 20.87 -9.38 -0.03
CA ILE A 287 21.00 -9.35 -1.50
C ILE A 287 21.88 -10.50 -1.98
N GLN A 288 23.04 -10.72 -1.38
CA GLN A 288 23.93 -11.84 -1.73
C GLN A 288 23.24 -13.21 -1.55
N SER A 289 22.45 -13.36 -0.49
CA SER A 289 21.70 -14.59 -0.24
C SER A 289 20.61 -14.82 -1.29
N ILE A 290 19.86 -13.77 -1.69
CA ILE A 290 18.85 -13.89 -2.75
C ILE A 290 19.50 -14.30 -4.08
N LEU A 291 20.62 -13.70 -4.44
CA LEU A 291 21.34 -14.07 -5.66
C LEU A 291 21.74 -15.54 -5.68
N ARG A 292 22.26 -16.04 -4.57
CA ARG A 292 22.57 -17.47 -4.41
C ARG A 292 21.31 -18.33 -4.55
N LEU A 293 20.19 -17.97 -3.89
CA LEU A 293 18.92 -18.68 -4.02
C LEU A 293 18.41 -18.71 -5.47
N MET A 294 18.61 -17.64 -6.24
CA MET A 294 18.25 -17.60 -7.66
C MET A 294 19.03 -18.61 -8.50
N GLU A 295 20.28 -18.90 -8.15
CA GLU A 295 21.13 -19.90 -8.81
C GLU A 295 20.82 -21.33 -8.36
N GLU A 296 20.55 -21.53 -7.06
CA GLU A 296 20.36 -22.85 -6.44
C GLU A 296 18.95 -23.42 -6.66
N ILE A 297 17.93 -22.58 -6.68
CA ILE A 297 16.53 -23.01 -6.80
C ILE A 297 16.15 -23.17 -8.28
N PRO A 298 15.55 -24.32 -8.67
CA PRO A 298 15.12 -24.55 -10.05
C PRO A 298 14.16 -23.47 -10.57
N ILE A 299 14.35 -23.05 -11.82
CA ILE A 299 13.52 -21.99 -12.48
C ILE A 299 12.02 -22.30 -12.39
N ASP A 300 11.58 -23.53 -12.51
CA ASP A 300 10.17 -23.89 -12.41
C ASP A 300 9.57 -23.59 -11.03
N GLN A 301 10.35 -23.64 -9.95
CA GLN A 301 9.89 -23.25 -8.62
C GLN A 301 9.77 -21.72 -8.51
N TRP A 302 10.71 -20.98 -9.10
CA TRP A 302 10.58 -19.52 -9.22
C TRP A 302 9.35 -19.11 -10.03
N LYS A 303 9.01 -19.82 -11.12
CA LYS A 303 7.77 -19.60 -11.85
C LYS A 303 6.54 -19.77 -10.95
N ASP A 304 6.52 -20.82 -10.13
CA ASP A 304 5.41 -21.08 -9.19
C ASP A 304 5.32 -19.98 -8.13
N TYR A 305 6.45 -19.52 -7.58
CA TYR A 305 6.52 -18.40 -6.65
C TYR A 305 5.98 -17.10 -7.29
N LEU A 306 6.46 -16.73 -8.46
CA LEU A 306 6.04 -15.52 -9.16
C LEU A 306 4.56 -15.55 -9.52
N LEU A 307 4.05 -16.72 -9.90
CA LEU A 307 2.62 -16.90 -10.19
C LEU A 307 1.77 -16.67 -8.94
N VAL A 308 2.17 -17.21 -7.78
CA VAL A 308 1.50 -16.96 -6.51
C VAL A 308 1.54 -15.47 -6.16
N ARG A 309 2.71 -14.83 -6.29
CA ARG A 309 2.86 -13.39 -6.03
C ARG A 309 1.97 -12.54 -6.92
N LEU A 310 1.91 -12.85 -8.22
CA LEU A 310 1.06 -12.16 -9.18
C LEU A 310 -0.42 -12.30 -8.83
N VAL A 311 -0.90 -13.53 -8.64
CA VAL A 311 -2.33 -13.78 -8.37
C VAL A 311 -2.75 -13.17 -7.05
N LYS A 312 -1.95 -13.35 -5.98
CA LYS A 312 -2.22 -12.76 -4.67
C LYS A 312 -2.20 -11.23 -4.72
N GLY A 313 -1.20 -10.63 -5.36
CA GLY A 313 -1.07 -9.17 -5.47
C GLY A 313 -2.21 -8.52 -6.27
N SER A 314 -2.75 -9.24 -7.27
CA SER A 314 -3.84 -8.74 -8.12
C SER A 314 -5.23 -9.02 -7.57
N SER A 315 -5.37 -9.92 -6.59
CA SER A 315 -6.65 -10.50 -6.16
C SER A 315 -7.70 -9.47 -5.73
N SER A 316 -7.28 -8.33 -5.15
CA SER A 316 -8.19 -7.24 -4.74
C SER A 316 -8.86 -6.52 -5.91
N SER A 317 -8.33 -6.63 -7.12
CA SER A 317 -8.82 -5.99 -8.34
C SER A 317 -9.49 -6.97 -9.31
N LEU A 318 -9.49 -8.26 -9.01
CA LEU A 318 -10.11 -9.33 -9.81
C LEU A 318 -11.57 -9.58 -9.40
N SER A 319 -12.14 -10.72 -9.86
CA SER A 319 -13.53 -11.08 -9.53
C SER A 319 -13.77 -11.28 -8.04
N ASP A 320 -15.04 -11.28 -7.64
CA ASP A 320 -15.44 -11.43 -6.25
C ASP A 320 -14.95 -12.73 -5.61
N ASP A 321 -14.73 -13.80 -6.37
CA ASP A 321 -14.15 -15.04 -5.87
C ASP A 321 -12.74 -14.83 -5.32
N PHE A 322 -11.89 -14.04 -6.02
CA PHE A 322 -10.55 -13.70 -5.56
C PHE A 322 -10.59 -12.78 -4.33
N ILE A 323 -11.48 -11.79 -4.34
CA ILE A 323 -11.66 -10.86 -3.23
C ILE A 323 -12.12 -11.62 -1.97
N ASN A 324 -13.12 -12.50 -2.11
CA ASN A 324 -13.66 -13.28 -1.00
C ASN A 324 -12.63 -14.26 -0.43
N GLU A 325 -11.84 -14.92 -1.28
CA GLU A 325 -10.75 -15.79 -0.83
C GLU A 325 -9.67 -14.99 -0.10
N SER A 326 -9.30 -13.81 -0.61
CA SER A 326 -8.34 -12.92 0.05
C SER A 326 -8.88 -12.41 1.38
N PHE A 327 -10.16 -12.09 1.47
CA PHE A 327 -10.79 -11.68 2.71
C PHE A 327 -10.87 -12.82 3.74
N ARG A 328 -11.15 -14.06 3.29
CA ARG A 328 -11.14 -15.25 4.17
C ARG A 328 -9.79 -15.40 4.87
N PHE A 329 -8.70 -15.21 4.16
CA PHE A 329 -7.35 -15.22 4.72
C PHE A 329 -7.08 -14.01 5.61
N ALA A 330 -7.42 -12.80 5.15
CA ALA A 330 -7.24 -11.55 5.91
C ALA A 330 -7.97 -11.58 7.27
N LYS A 331 -9.15 -12.20 7.33
CA LYS A 331 -9.91 -12.38 8.58
C LYS A 331 -9.10 -13.15 9.62
N ILE A 332 -8.38 -14.20 9.22
CA ILE A 332 -7.53 -15.00 10.13
C ILE A 332 -6.34 -14.16 10.64
N LEU A 333 -5.72 -13.37 9.76
CA LEU A 333 -4.56 -12.54 10.13
C LEU A 333 -4.91 -11.33 11.00
N THR A 334 -6.07 -10.72 10.78
CA THR A 334 -6.37 -9.39 11.33
C THR A 334 -7.55 -9.37 12.29
N GLY A 335 -8.36 -10.44 12.34
CA GLY A 335 -9.60 -10.48 13.09
C GLY A 335 -10.74 -9.64 12.49
N ARG A 336 -10.59 -9.07 11.29
CA ARG A 336 -11.64 -8.27 10.64
C ARG A 336 -12.85 -9.15 10.33
N GLU A 337 -14.05 -8.72 10.79
CA GLU A 337 -15.26 -9.54 10.68
C GLU A 337 -16.00 -9.36 9.34
N LYS A 338 -15.92 -8.18 8.74
CA LYS A 338 -16.65 -7.82 7.52
C LYS A 338 -15.71 -7.23 6.46
N LEU A 339 -15.95 -7.60 5.19
CA LEU A 339 -15.31 -6.95 4.05
C LEU A 339 -15.82 -5.50 3.95
N PRO A 340 -14.95 -4.50 3.78
CA PRO A 340 -15.38 -3.12 3.58
C PRO A 340 -16.35 -2.98 2.42
N ASP A 341 -17.29 -2.06 2.54
CA ASP A 341 -18.28 -1.80 1.50
C ASP A 341 -17.62 -1.53 0.14
N LEU A 342 -18.29 -1.90 -0.94
CA LEU A 342 -17.75 -1.84 -2.29
C LEU A 342 -17.21 -0.44 -2.65
N TRP A 343 -17.97 0.61 -2.30
CA TRP A 343 -17.55 1.98 -2.57
C TRP A 343 -16.26 2.38 -1.82
N LYS A 344 -16.08 1.93 -0.55
CA LYS A 344 -14.84 2.16 0.21
C LYS A 344 -13.64 1.49 -0.47
N ARG A 345 -13.83 0.27 -0.96
CA ARG A 345 -12.81 -0.46 -1.71
C ARG A 345 -12.47 0.24 -3.03
N GLY A 346 -13.48 0.79 -3.71
CA GLY A 346 -13.29 1.56 -4.95
C GLY A 346 -12.51 2.85 -4.71
N VAL A 347 -12.84 3.60 -3.66
CA VAL A 347 -12.06 4.80 -3.25
C VAL A 347 -10.64 4.40 -2.87
N GLY A 348 -10.46 3.35 -2.05
CA GLY A 348 -9.14 2.87 -1.66
C GLY A 348 -8.26 2.42 -2.85
N LEU A 349 -8.87 1.82 -3.88
CA LEU A 349 -8.17 1.49 -5.12
C LEU A 349 -7.72 2.77 -5.85
N SER A 350 -8.61 3.77 -5.95
CA SER A 350 -8.29 5.04 -6.60
C SER A 350 -7.12 5.74 -5.91
N ASN A 351 -7.12 5.79 -4.57
CA ASN A 351 -6.03 6.35 -3.78
C ASN A 351 -4.71 5.58 -4.00
N GLY A 352 -4.75 4.25 -4.02
CA GLY A 352 -3.56 3.43 -4.23
C GLY A 352 -2.91 3.58 -5.61
N VAL A 353 -3.68 3.99 -6.62
CA VAL A 353 -3.20 4.14 -8.01
C VAL A 353 -2.88 5.58 -8.36
N MET A 354 -3.70 6.53 -7.89
CA MET A 354 -3.65 7.94 -8.31
C MET A 354 -3.07 8.86 -7.24
N GLY A 355 -2.93 8.38 -6.01
CA GLY A 355 -2.64 9.19 -4.82
C GLY A 355 -3.92 9.71 -4.14
N ASP A 356 -3.75 10.29 -2.95
CA ASP A 356 -4.84 10.85 -2.14
C ASP A 356 -5.26 12.24 -2.62
#